data_3206436a7594e882adee6e1691eb78eb
#
_entry.id   3206436a7594e882adee6e1691eb78eb
#
_cell.length_a   1.000
_cell.length_b   1.000
_cell.length_c   1.000
_cell.angle_alpha   90.00
_cell.angle_beta   90.00
_cell.angle_gamma   90.00
#
_symmetry.space_group_name_H-M   'P 1'
#
loop_
_entity.id
_entity.type
_entity.pdbx_description
1 polymer ?
#
loop_
_entity_poly.entity_id
_entity_poly.type
_entity_poly.pdbx_seq_one_letter_code
_entity_poly.pdbx_strand_id
1 'polypeptide(L)'
;MEKDYFSHILPNGLRIVHLPSASPVSYCGFAVNAGTRDEEMDEFGLAHFVEHMIFKGTEKRKSWHILNRMENVGGELNAYTT
;
A
#
# COMPACT_ATOMS: atom_id res chain seq x y z
N MET A 1 17.73 -13.80 17.88
CA MET A 1 16.75 -14.20 16.87
C MET A 1 17.28 -13.90 15.49
N GLU A 2 17.37 -14.90 14.66
CA GLU A 2 17.79 -14.70 13.28
C GLU A 2 16.74 -13.96 12.48
N LYS A 3 17.21 -13.12 11.56
CA LYS A 3 16.32 -12.40 10.66
C LYS A 3 15.92 -13.32 9.53
N ASP A 4 14.63 -13.58 9.40
CA ASP A 4 14.07 -14.37 8.32
C ASP A 4 13.70 -13.54 7.09
N TYR A 5 14.06 -12.26 7.09
CA TYR A 5 13.72 -11.33 6.02
C TYR A 5 14.95 -10.58 5.51
N PHE A 6 14.81 -10.09 4.31
CA PHE A 6 15.81 -9.21 3.68
C PHE A 6 15.31 -7.77 3.65
N SER A 7 16.21 -6.83 3.80
CA SER A 7 15.86 -5.42 3.71
C SER A 7 16.81 -4.68 2.77
N HIS A 8 16.30 -3.67 2.11
CA HIS A 8 17.06 -2.85 1.19
C HIS A 8 16.47 -1.44 1.14
N ILE A 9 17.34 -0.46 0.95
CA ILE A 9 16.92 0.94 0.81
C ILE A 9 17.30 1.41 -0.58
N LEU A 10 16.31 1.85 -1.36
CA LEU A 10 16.54 2.40 -2.70
C LEU A 10 17.19 3.78 -2.61
N PRO A 11 17.84 4.25 -3.69
CA PRO A 11 18.48 5.58 -3.68
C PRO A 11 17.50 6.72 -3.38
N ASN A 12 16.22 6.56 -3.67
CA ASN A 12 15.19 7.56 -3.37
C ASN A 12 14.70 7.51 -1.92
N GLY A 13 15.27 6.63 -1.08
CA GLY A 13 14.87 6.49 0.31
C GLY A 13 13.77 5.45 0.57
N LEU A 14 13.19 4.88 -0.47
CA LEU A 14 12.17 3.84 -0.29
C LEU A 14 12.80 2.60 0.34
N ARG A 15 12.19 2.13 1.43
CA ARG A 15 12.64 0.94 2.15
C ARG A 15 11.85 -0.27 1.71
N ILE A 16 12.55 -1.34 1.36
CA ILE A 16 11.94 -2.60 0.93
C ILE A 16 12.25 -3.67 1.97
N VAL A 17 11.23 -4.41 2.36
CA VAL A 17 11.36 -5.57 3.24
C VAL A 17 10.78 -6.77 2.51
N HIS A 18 11.55 -7.84 2.41
CA HIS A 18 11.14 -9.07 1.72
C HIS A 18 11.28 -10.27 2.64
N LEU A 19 10.17 -10.93 2.90
CA LEU A 19 10.12 -12.17 3.66
C LEU A 19 9.79 -13.32 2.70
N PRO A 20 10.78 -14.16 2.34
CA PRO A 20 10.53 -15.32 1.48
C PRO A 20 9.59 -16.31 2.15
N SER A 21 8.74 -16.93 1.37
CA SER A 21 7.80 -17.95 1.84
C SER A 21 7.67 -19.06 0.82
N ALA A 22 7.41 -20.28 1.30
CA ALA A 22 7.12 -21.43 0.44
C ALA A 22 5.65 -21.47 0.00
N SER A 23 4.83 -20.53 0.46
CA SER A 23 3.42 -20.44 0.09
C SER A 23 3.27 -20.11 -1.40
N PRO A 24 2.27 -20.70 -2.10
CA PRO A 24 1.95 -20.29 -3.47
C PRO A 24 1.31 -18.91 -3.57
N VAL A 25 0.95 -18.30 -2.45
CA VAL A 25 0.34 -16.97 -2.41
C VAL A 25 1.37 -15.95 -1.93
N SER A 26 1.45 -14.83 -2.63
CA SER A 26 2.32 -13.72 -2.26
C SER A 26 1.49 -12.55 -1.74
N TYR A 27 2.03 -11.86 -0.75
CA TYR A 27 1.46 -10.64 -0.21
C TYR A 27 2.44 -9.50 -0.46
N CYS A 28 1.94 -8.39 -0.97
CA CYS A 28 2.74 -7.21 -1.23
C CYS A 28 1.97 -5.96 -0.83
N GLY A 29 2.65 -4.98 -0.27
CA GLY A 29 1.99 -3.77 0.15
C GLY A 29 2.95 -2.62 0.38
N PHE A 30 2.39 -1.43 0.45
CA PHE A 30 3.08 -0.23 0.85
C PHE A 30 2.55 0.24 2.19
N ALA A 31 3.46 0.58 3.10
CA ALA A 31 3.12 1.20 4.36
C ALA A 31 3.69 2.61 4.39
N VAL A 32 2.85 3.58 4.73
CA VAL A 32 3.24 4.97 4.86
C VAL A 32 3.15 5.34 6.33
N ASN A 33 4.23 5.86 6.90
CA ASN A 33 4.27 6.26 8.31
C ASN A 33 3.58 7.62 8.49
N ALA A 34 2.31 7.65 8.14
CA ALA A 34 1.44 8.80 8.31
C ALA A 34 0.00 8.28 8.44
N GLY A 35 -0.73 8.79 9.40
CA GLY A 35 -2.08 8.32 9.65
C GLY A 35 -2.88 9.39 10.38
N THR A 36 -4.02 8.99 10.93
CA THR A 36 -4.95 9.92 11.56
C THR A 36 -4.35 10.67 12.74
N ARG A 37 -3.42 10.06 13.48
CA ARG A 37 -2.76 10.71 14.61
C ARG A 37 -1.80 11.84 14.19
N ASP A 38 -1.44 11.90 12.92
CA ASP A 38 -0.55 12.93 12.38
C ASP A 38 -1.34 14.13 11.84
N GLU A 39 -2.68 14.05 11.84
CA GLU A 39 -3.54 15.11 11.34
C GLU A 39 -3.69 16.24 12.35
N GLU A 40 -3.68 17.47 11.86
CA GLU A 40 -4.02 18.64 12.65
C GLU A 40 -5.55 18.80 12.72
N MET A 41 -6.05 19.69 13.58
CA MET A 41 -7.49 19.84 13.80
C MET A 41 -8.29 20.15 12.54
N ASP A 42 -7.69 20.88 11.61
CA ASP A 42 -8.35 21.24 10.35
C ASP A 42 -8.17 20.19 9.25
N GLU A 43 -7.51 19.07 9.57
CA GLU A 43 -7.20 18.00 8.64
C GLU A 43 -7.88 16.69 8.99
N PHE A 44 -8.83 16.68 9.92
CA PHE A 44 -9.50 15.45 10.34
C PHE A 44 -10.14 14.73 9.16
N GLY A 45 -9.79 13.45 9.02
CA GLY A 45 -10.28 12.62 7.93
C GLY A 45 -9.41 12.67 6.67
N LEU A 46 -8.36 13.49 6.65
CA LEU A 46 -7.52 13.65 5.46
C LEU A 46 -6.84 12.34 5.05
N ALA A 47 -6.25 11.62 5.99
CA ALA A 47 -5.57 10.36 5.69
C ALA A 47 -6.54 9.33 5.12
N HIS A 48 -7.73 9.23 5.69
CA HIS A 48 -8.78 8.33 5.19
C HIS A 48 -9.27 8.77 3.81
N PHE A 49 -9.41 10.06 3.60
CA PHE A 49 -9.80 10.61 2.30
C PHE A 49 -8.76 10.29 1.22
N VAL A 50 -7.48 10.46 1.52
CA VAL A 50 -6.39 10.12 0.60
C VAL A 50 -6.42 8.63 0.27
N GLU A 51 -6.65 7.77 1.26
CA GLU A 51 -6.79 6.33 1.04
C GLU A 51 -7.90 6.03 0.03
N HIS A 52 -9.06 6.65 0.16
CA HIS A 52 -10.14 6.50 -0.81
C HIS A 52 -9.75 7.00 -2.21
N MET A 53 -9.01 8.10 -2.28
CA MET A 53 -8.65 8.72 -3.55
C MET A 53 -7.68 7.87 -4.36
N ILE A 54 -6.85 7.03 -3.75
CA ILE A 54 -5.91 6.18 -4.49
C ILE A 54 -6.61 5.16 -5.39
N PHE A 55 -7.88 4.86 -5.13
CA PHE A 55 -8.68 3.95 -5.94
C PHE A 55 -9.56 4.65 -6.97
N LYS A 56 -9.51 5.99 -7.05
CA LYS A 56 -10.43 6.75 -7.91
C LYS A 56 -9.89 7.00 -9.31
N GLY A 57 -8.59 6.85 -9.51
CA GLY A 57 -8.02 6.97 -10.83
C GLY A 57 -6.67 7.68 -10.83
N THR A 58 -6.01 7.55 -11.95
CA THR A 58 -4.75 8.23 -12.27
C THR A 58 -4.87 8.83 -13.66
N GLU A 59 -3.81 9.46 -14.16
CA GLU A 59 -3.79 9.97 -15.52
C GLU A 59 -3.99 8.87 -16.57
N LYS A 60 -3.56 7.64 -16.25
CA LYS A 60 -3.57 6.53 -17.20
C LYS A 60 -4.63 5.48 -16.93
N ARG A 61 -5.24 5.49 -15.72
CA ARG A 61 -6.17 4.44 -15.31
C ARG A 61 -7.41 5.06 -14.65
N LYS A 62 -8.57 4.59 -15.08
CA LYS A 62 -9.83 4.91 -14.42
C LYS A 62 -9.99 4.05 -13.18
N SER A 63 -10.95 4.39 -12.31
CA SER A 63 -11.22 3.68 -11.07
C SER A 63 -11.36 2.17 -11.26
N TRP A 64 -12.15 1.74 -12.24
CA TRP A 64 -12.40 0.31 -12.47
C TRP A 64 -11.13 -0.42 -12.94
N HIS A 65 -10.22 0.25 -13.65
CA HIS A 65 -8.93 -0.33 -14.02
C HIS A 65 -8.09 -0.65 -12.78
N ILE A 66 -8.08 0.27 -11.81
CA ILE A 66 -7.33 0.08 -10.57
C ILE A 66 -7.91 -1.09 -9.79
N LEU A 67 -9.23 -1.12 -9.61
CA LEU A 67 -9.90 -2.15 -8.84
C LEU A 67 -9.77 -3.54 -9.46
N ASN A 68 -9.80 -3.63 -10.78
CA ASN A 68 -9.78 -4.92 -11.47
C ASN A 68 -8.39 -5.43 -11.81
N ARG A 69 -7.36 -4.61 -11.70
CA ARG A 69 -6.00 -4.99 -12.12
C ARG A 69 -5.50 -6.24 -11.40
N MET A 70 -5.73 -6.32 -10.10
CA MET A 70 -5.33 -7.48 -9.30
C MET A 70 -6.30 -8.64 -9.47
N GLU A 71 -7.59 -8.37 -9.58
CA GLU A 71 -8.60 -9.40 -9.78
C GLU A 71 -8.38 -10.17 -11.10
N ASN A 72 -7.93 -9.48 -12.14
CA ASN A 72 -7.64 -10.11 -13.42
C ASN A 72 -6.57 -11.19 -13.35
N VAL A 73 -5.75 -11.19 -12.32
CA VAL A 73 -4.72 -12.22 -12.09
C VAL A 73 -5.00 -13.03 -10.82
N GLY A 74 -6.23 -12.99 -10.33
CA GLY A 74 -6.64 -13.76 -9.15
C GLY A 74 -6.24 -13.17 -7.81
N GLY A 75 -5.80 -11.92 -7.79
CA GLY A 75 -5.39 -11.25 -6.57
C GLY A 75 -6.47 -10.38 -5.95
N GLU A 76 -6.20 -9.92 -4.74
CA GLU A 76 -7.05 -8.97 -4.03
C GLU A 76 -6.28 -7.70 -3.76
N LEU A 77 -6.96 -6.56 -3.83
CA LEU A 77 -6.40 -5.25 -3.55
C LEU A 77 -7.19 -4.59 -2.43
N ASN A 78 -6.49 -4.09 -1.43
CA ASN A 78 -7.13 -3.43 -0.31
C ASN A 78 -6.20 -2.35 0.27
N ALA A 79 -6.80 -1.43 1.02
CA ALA A 79 -6.06 -0.41 1.74
C ALA A 79 -6.82 -0.06 3.03
N TYR A 80 -6.08 0.40 4.03
CA TYR A 80 -6.69 0.87 5.27
C TYR A 80 -5.83 1.93 5.92
N THR A 81 -6.48 2.74 6.77
CA THR A 81 -5.83 3.79 7.55
C THR A 81 -6.03 3.50 9.04
N THR A 82 -4.97 3.64 9.82
CA THR A 82 -5.04 3.48 11.29
C THR A 82 -4.80 4.81 12.00
#